data_8f8c779a2cd61779bcdbc671b0b15c89
#
_entry.id   8f8c779a2cd61779bcdbc671b0b15c89
#
_cell.length_a   1.000
_cell.length_b   1.000
_cell.length_c   1.000
_cell.angle_alpha   90.00
_cell.angle_beta   90.00
_cell.angle_gamma   90.00
#
_symmetry.space_group_name_H-M   'P 1'
#
loop_
_entity.id
_entity.type
_entity.pdbx_description
1 polymer ?
#
loop_
_entity_poly.entity_id
_entity_poly.type
_entity_poly.pdbx_seq_one_letter_code
_entity_poly.pdbx_strand_id
1 'polypeptide(L)'
;MKACDRWYVDYTAAVDDAKLGERIAFTFTDGQAGTMTRAEMLAHIVTHGSYHRGGVGRILAGASVQPPRDLYTIHLHRTEPARRERA
;
A
#
# COMPACT_ATOMS: atom_id res chain seq x y z
N MET A 1 -8.58 11.17 5.54
CA MET A 1 -7.57 10.14 5.18
C MET A 1 -6.66 9.75 6.33
N LYS A 2 -6.35 10.70 7.23
CA LYS A 2 -5.47 10.39 8.38
C LYS A 2 -6.03 9.28 9.28
N ALA A 3 -7.32 9.26 9.53
CA ALA A 3 -7.94 8.22 10.36
C ALA A 3 -7.85 6.84 9.68
N CYS A 4 -8.01 6.79 8.37
CA CYS A 4 -7.90 5.55 7.60
C CYS A 4 -6.46 5.03 7.62
N ASP A 5 -5.48 5.92 7.41
CA ASP A 5 -4.07 5.56 7.46
C ASP A 5 -3.70 5.04 8.84
N ARG A 6 -4.19 5.68 9.89
CA ARG A 6 -3.93 5.25 11.26
C ARG A 6 -4.50 3.86 11.53
N TRP A 7 -5.69 3.58 10.99
CA TRP A 7 -6.30 2.27 11.12
C TRP A 7 -5.40 1.19 10.52
N TYR A 8 -4.83 1.42 9.33
CA TYR A 8 -3.94 0.45 8.70
C TYR A 8 -2.65 0.26 9.48
N VAL A 9 -2.07 1.33 10.00
CA VAL A 9 -0.87 1.24 10.83
C VAL A 9 -1.14 0.39 12.07
N ASP A 10 -2.24 0.66 12.76
CA ASP A 10 -2.60 -0.07 13.98
C ASP A 10 -2.95 -1.53 13.68
N TYR A 11 -3.68 -1.77 12.60
CA TYR A 11 -4.07 -3.11 12.21
C TYR A 11 -2.85 -3.97 11.87
N THR A 12 -1.93 -3.45 11.05
CA THR A 12 -0.75 -4.21 10.63
C THR A 12 0.20 -4.46 11.77
N ALA A 13 0.24 -3.60 12.78
CA ALA A 13 1.04 -3.81 13.97
C ALA A 13 0.45 -4.90 14.87
N ALA A 14 -0.86 -5.10 14.85
CA ALA A 14 -1.57 -6.02 15.75
C ALA A 14 -1.84 -7.38 15.13
N VAL A 15 -1.90 -7.48 13.80
CA VAL A 15 -2.26 -8.73 13.12
C VAL A 15 -1.11 -9.74 13.22
N ASP A 16 -1.43 -11.00 13.51
CA ASP A 16 -0.43 -12.07 13.56
C ASP A 16 -0.39 -12.86 12.24
N ASP A 17 0.60 -13.74 12.12
CA ASP A 17 0.80 -14.53 10.90
C ASP A 17 -0.39 -15.44 10.59
N ALA A 18 -1.01 -16.00 11.61
CA ALA A 18 -2.17 -16.87 11.42
C ALA A 18 -3.33 -16.08 10.81
N LYS A 19 -3.56 -14.86 11.29
CA LYS A 19 -4.60 -13.97 10.75
C LYS A 19 -4.26 -13.54 9.32
N LEU A 20 -3.00 -13.26 9.02
CA LEU A 20 -2.60 -12.87 7.67
C LEU A 20 -2.90 -13.96 6.65
N GLY A 21 -2.79 -15.22 7.05
CA GLY A 21 -3.09 -16.36 6.17
C GLY A 21 -4.56 -16.72 6.09
N GLU A 22 -5.42 -16.08 6.86
CA GLU A 22 -6.86 -16.39 6.89
C GLU A 22 -7.51 -15.95 5.57
N ARG A 23 -8.30 -16.87 4.99
CA ARG A 23 -9.01 -16.57 3.76
C ARG A 23 -10.32 -15.86 4.06
N ILE A 24 -10.55 -14.80 3.31
CA ILE A 24 -11.78 -13.99 3.43
C ILE A 24 -12.57 -14.12 2.14
N ALA A 25 -13.84 -14.50 2.27
CA ALA A 25 -14.75 -14.54 1.14
C ALA A 25 -15.39 -13.16 0.96
N PHE A 26 -15.53 -12.73 -0.27
CA PHE A 26 -16.15 -11.44 -0.56
C PHE A 26 -16.87 -11.50 -1.91
N THR A 27 -17.62 -10.46 -2.22
CA THR A 27 -18.32 -10.33 -3.48
C THR A 27 -17.81 -9.09 -4.22
N PHE A 28 -17.41 -9.28 -5.47
CA PHE A 28 -17.01 -8.15 -6.33
C PHE A 28 -18.22 -7.27 -6.64
N THR A 29 -17.96 -6.04 -7.09
CA THR A 29 -19.03 -5.11 -7.44
C THR A 29 -19.90 -5.61 -8.60
N ASP A 30 -19.38 -6.51 -9.43
CA ASP A 30 -20.16 -7.15 -10.50
C ASP A 30 -20.98 -8.35 -10.03
N GLY A 31 -20.95 -8.67 -8.75
CA GLY A 31 -21.72 -9.76 -8.15
C GLY A 31 -21.01 -11.10 -8.09
N GLN A 32 -19.81 -11.21 -8.65
CA GLN A 32 -19.07 -12.47 -8.62
C GLN A 32 -18.38 -12.65 -7.27
N ALA A 33 -18.28 -13.92 -6.83
CA ALA A 33 -17.62 -14.26 -5.59
C ALA A 33 -16.10 -14.34 -5.76
N GLY A 34 -15.38 -13.99 -4.71
CA GLY A 34 -13.93 -14.11 -4.69
C GLY A 34 -13.42 -14.45 -3.30
N THR A 35 -12.19 -14.88 -3.20
CA THR A 35 -11.54 -15.15 -1.92
C THR A 35 -10.10 -14.64 -1.99
N MET A 36 -9.64 -14.10 -0.87
CA MET A 36 -8.25 -13.65 -0.72
C MET A 36 -7.84 -13.85 0.73
N THR A 37 -6.55 -14.06 0.96
CA THR A 37 -6.03 -14.00 2.32
C THR A 37 -5.94 -12.54 2.75
N ARG A 38 -5.85 -12.29 4.06
CA ARG A 38 -5.65 -10.92 4.56
C ARG A 38 -4.34 -10.32 4.03
N ALA A 39 -3.29 -11.14 3.94
CA ALA A 39 -2.01 -10.68 3.38
C ALA A 39 -2.18 -10.23 1.93
N GLU A 40 -2.92 -11.00 1.14
CA GLU A 40 -3.17 -10.64 -0.27
C GLU A 40 -3.99 -9.36 -0.39
N MET A 41 -4.99 -9.19 0.48
CA MET A 41 -5.79 -7.97 0.50
C MET A 41 -4.94 -6.74 0.83
N LEU A 42 -4.04 -6.85 1.81
CA LEU A 42 -3.13 -5.76 2.16
C LEU A 42 -2.18 -5.45 1.00
N ALA A 43 -1.64 -6.48 0.34
CA ALA A 43 -0.78 -6.29 -0.83
C ALA A 43 -1.55 -5.58 -1.96
N HIS A 44 -2.81 -5.95 -2.16
CA HIS A 44 -3.66 -5.30 -3.15
C HIS A 44 -3.82 -3.81 -2.86
N ILE A 45 -4.07 -3.45 -1.60
CA ILE A 45 -4.23 -2.05 -1.20
C ILE A 45 -2.96 -1.25 -1.51
N VAL A 46 -1.80 -1.81 -1.22
CA VAL A 46 -0.51 -1.14 -1.47
C VAL A 46 -0.30 -0.94 -2.99
N THR A 47 -0.48 -1.99 -3.78
CA THR A 47 -0.22 -1.91 -5.22
C THR A 47 -1.25 -1.07 -5.95
N HIS A 48 -2.52 -1.18 -5.56
CA HIS A 48 -3.60 -0.40 -6.16
C HIS A 48 -3.47 1.09 -5.82
N GLY A 49 -3.07 1.37 -4.58
CA GLY A 49 -2.78 2.75 -4.16
C GLY A 49 -1.64 3.36 -4.97
N SER A 50 -0.58 2.59 -5.22
CA SER A 50 0.54 3.06 -6.05
C SER A 50 0.08 3.37 -7.48
N TYR A 51 -0.80 2.54 -8.03
CA TYR A 51 -1.36 2.78 -9.36
C TYR A 51 -2.08 4.14 -9.42
N HIS A 52 -2.93 4.42 -8.44
CA HIS A 52 -3.67 5.69 -8.40
C HIS A 52 -2.73 6.88 -8.15
N ARG A 53 -1.76 6.75 -7.27
CA ARG A 53 -0.78 7.81 -7.01
C ARG A 53 0.03 8.12 -8.27
N GLY A 54 0.39 7.09 -9.04
CA GLY A 54 1.06 7.27 -10.33
C GLY A 54 0.20 8.03 -11.32
N GLY A 55 -1.10 7.75 -11.35
CA GLY A 55 -2.04 8.48 -12.20
C GLY A 55 -2.12 9.95 -11.84
N VAL A 56 -2.22 10.26 -10.54
CA VAL A 56 -2.21 11.66 -10.08
C VAL A 56 -0.89 12.33 -10.42
N GLY A 57 0.24 11.62 -10.24
CA GLY A 57 1.55 12.16 -10.59
C GLY A 57 1.67 12.53 -12.04
N ARG A 58 1.10 11.73 -12.95
CA ARG A 58 1.08 12.04 -14.37
C ARG A 58 0.27 13.29 -14.68
N ILE A 59 -0.87 13.46 -14.00
CA ILE A 59 -1.68 14.66 -14.14
C ILE A 59 -0.90 15.89 -13.69
N LEU A 60 -0.23 15.79 -12.53
CA LEU A 60 0.59 16.89 -12.00
C LEU A 60 1.72 17.24 -12.96
N ALA A 61 2.42 16.25 -13.49
CA ALA A 61 3.50 16.48 -14.44
C ALA A 61 2.99 17.17 -15.72
N GLY A 62 1.79 16.77 -16.19
CA GLY A 62 1.17 17.41 -17.35
C GLY A 62 0.79 18.86 -17.10
N ALA A 63 0.57 19.23 -15.82
CA ALA A 63 0.30 20.61 -15.42
C ALA A 63 1.57 21.37 -15.03
N SER A 64 2.74 20.80 -15.31
CA SER A 64 4.05 21.37 -14.97
C SER A 64 4.31 21.45 -13.45
N VAL A 65 3.69 20.56 -12.69
CA VAL A 65 3.92 20.44 -11.25
C VAL A 65 4.72 19.18 -10.99
N GLN A 66 5.88 19.34 -10.34
CA GLN A 66 6.74 18.19 -10.02
C GLN A 66 6.05 17.29 -9.00
N PRO A 67 5.69 16.04 -9.34
CA PRO A 67 5.09 15.14 -8.37
C PRO A 67 6.13 14.63 -7.37
N PRO A 68 5.72 14.27 -6.14
CA PRO A 68 6.62 13.62 -5.20
C PRO A 68 7.07 12.25 -5.73
N ARG A 69 8.26 11.84 -5.35
CA ARG A 69 8.74 10.50 -5.71
C ARG A 69 8.07 9.46 -4.82
N ASP A 70 7.47 8.46 -5.44
CA ASP A 70 6.71 7.43 -4.74
C ASP A 70 7.38 6.07 -4.96
N LEU A 71 8.56 5.91 -4.34
CA LEU A 71 9.35 4.69 -4.45
C LEU A 71 9.60 4.10 -3.07
N TYR A 72 9.35 2.80 -2.95
CA TYR A 72 9.57 2.09 -1.70
C TYR A 72 11.02 2.14 -1.23
N THR A 73 11.96 2.04 -2.19
CA THR A 73 13.38 2.13 -1.85
C THR A 73 13.74 3.49 -1.23
N ILE A 74 13.16 4.57 -1.73
CA ILE A 74 13.39 5.90 -1.19
C ILE A 74 12.82 5.99 0.21
N HIS A 75 11.62 5.47 0.42
CA HIS A 75 10.99 5.44 1.74
C HIS A 75 11.87 4.70 2.75
N LEU A 76 12.34 3.49 2.40
CA LEU A 76 13.19 2.71 3.29
C LEU A 76 14.47 3.43 3.67
N HIS A 77 15.14 4.05 2.70
CA HIS A 77 16.42 4.70 2.94
C HIS A 77 16.27 6.06 3.63
N ARG A 78 15.07 6.61 3.62
CA ARG A 78 14.78 7.84 4.37
C ARG A 78 14.46 7.54 5.83
N THR A 79 13.68 6.48 6.07
CA THR A 79 13.26 6.10 7.43
C THR A 79 14.31 5.27 8.16
N GLU A 80 15.18 4.60 7.42
CA GLU A 80 16.25 3.77 7.98
C GLU A 80 17.57 4.14 7.29
N PRO A 81 18.15 5.31 7.60
CA PRO A 81 19.33 5.81 6.89
C PRO A 81 20.55 4.89 6.95
N ALA A 82 20.64 4.04 7.98
CA ALA A 82 21.74 3.09 8.11
C ALA A 82 21.81 2.11 6.93
N ARG A 83 20.72 1.92 6.21
CA ARG A 83 20.71 1.08 5.01
C ARG A 83 21.59 1.61 3.89
N ARG A 84 21.93 2.90 3.94
CA ARG A 84 22.83 3.52 2.94
C ARG A 84 24.29 3.20 3.20
N GLU A 85 24.60 2.78 4.42
CA GLU A 85 25.95 2.40 4.77
C GLU A 85 26.23 1.03 4.19
N ARG A 86 27.38 0.92 3.55
CA ARG A 86 27.69 -0.32 2.87
C ARG A 86 28.13 -1.37 3.80
N ALA A 87 27.73 -2.55 3.53
CA ALA A 87 28.30 -3.71 4.20
C ALA A 87 29.67 -4.00 3.63
#